data_84ab73540edb4383843c0e8550b6994d
#
_entry.id   84ab73540edb4383843c0e8550b6994d
#
_cell.length_a   1.000
_cell.length_b   1.000
_cell.length_c   1.000
_cell.angle_alpha   90.00
_cell.angle_beta   90.00
_cell.angle_gamma   90.00
#
_symmetry.space_group_name_H-M   'P 1'
#
loop_
_entity.id
_entity.type
_entity.pdbx_description
1 polymer ?
#
loop_
_entity_poly.entity_id
_entity_poly.type
_entity_poly.pdbx_seq_one_letter_code
_entity_poly.pdbx_strand_id
1 'polypeptide(L)'
;MTAWQHTLAESYLLLEWSALILAVFIALSALDDIAIDVWYWWRRLVRWRMARSGVVKALGVEQLRDRAEQPIAIMVPAWKEYDVIAQMIESMVAVLEYKNYTIFVGTYCNDDATRDEVDRMRRRYRQLQRVEVPHPGPTCKADCLNWVVQAIAVHEQKNDIEFAGMILHDSEDVLHPLEL
;
A
#
# COMPACT_ATOMS: atom_id res chain seq x y z
N MET A 1 11.40 59.65 0.78
CA MET A 1 11.67 58.21 0.63
C MET A 1 12.51 57.99 -0.62
N THR A 2 13.58 57.26 -0.53
CA THR A 2 14.43 56.92 -1.68
C THR A 2 13.74 55.86 -2.56
N ALA A 3 14.06 55.82 -3.88
CA ALA A 3 13.49 54.83 -4.79
C ALA A 3 13.63 53.40 -4.25
N TRP A 4 14.73 53.09 -3.57
CA TRP A 4 14.97 51.80 -2.91
C TRP A 4 13.95 51.45 -1.81
N GLN A 5 13.52 52.44 -1.01
CA GLN A 5 12.51 52.24 0.04
C GLN A 5 11.12 51.96 -0.55
N HIS A 6 10.78 52.52 -1.70
CA HIS A 6 9.54 52.22 -2.41
C HIS A 6 9.54 50.77 -2.94
N THR A 7 10.63 50.35 -3.58
CA THR A 7 10.75 48.96 -4.12
C THR A 7 10.66 47.90 -3.01
N LEU A 8 11.29 48.16 -1.85
CA LEU A 8 11.20 47.30 -0.67
C LEU A 8 9.76 47.20 -0.14
N ALA A 9 9.05 48.33 -0.04
CA ALA A 9 7.68 48.37 0.45
C ALA A 9 6.73 47.60 -0.51
N GLU A 10 6.89 47.78 -1.81
CA GLU A 10 6.11 47.03 -2.82
C GLU A 10 6.40 45.53 -2.76
N SER A 11 7.67 45.15 -2.62
CA SER A 11 8.05 43.73 -2.47
C SER A 11 7.46 43.10 -1.21
N TYR A 12 7.43 43.86 -0.12
CA TYR A 12 6.84 43.40 1.14
C TYR A 12 5.32 43.18 1.02
N LEU A 13 4.61 44.13 0.39
CA LEU A 13 3.17 43.99 0.14
C LEU A 13 2.85 42.78 -0.76
N LEU A 14 3.65 42.53 -1.80
CA LEU A 14 3.49 41.34 -2.67
C LEU A 14 3.68 40.05 -1.89
N LEU A 15 4.68 39.99 -1.01
CA LEU A 15 4.91 38.82 -0.15
C LEU A 15 3.76 38.61 0.85
N GLU A 16 3.24 39.67 1.43
CA GLU A 16 2.12 39.63 2.37
C GLU A 16 0.85 39.09 1.70
N TRP A 17 0.49 39.60 0.52
CA TRP A 17 -0.65 39.11 -0.25
C TRP A 17 -0.47 37.66 -0.73
N SER A 18 0.72 37.31 -1.18
CA SER A 18 0.99 35.92 -1.59
C SER A 18 0.89 34.95 -0.42
N ALA A 19 1.38 35.34 0.76
CA ALA A 19 1.27 34.54 1.98
C ALA A 19 -0.20 34.40 2.43
N LEU A 20 -1.00 35.47 2.33
CA LEU A 20 -2.42 35.43 2.66
C LEU A 20 -3.19 34.49 1.70
N ILE A 21 -2.95 34.59 0.41
CA ILE A 21 -3.57 33.69 -0.59
C ILE A 21 -3.21 32.24 -0.30
N LEU A 22 -1.94 31.95 -0.05
CA LEU A 22 -1.48 30.60 0.29
C LEU A 22 -2.12 30.10 1.58
N ALA A 23 -2.23 30.93 2.60
CA ALA A 23 -2.89 30.60 3.86
C ALA A 23 -4.38 30.24 3.66
N VAL A 24 -5.08 30.96 2.78
CA VAL A 24 -6.48 30.64 2.43
C VAL A 24 -6.58 29.27 1.74
N PHE A 25 -5.70 28.95 0.79
CA PHE A 25 -5.69 27.64 0.14
C PHE A 25 -5.41 26.51 1.13
N ILE A 26 -4.44 26.70 2.04
CA ILE A 26 -4.14 25.72 3.09
C ILE A 26 -5.35 25.55 4.02
N ALA A 27 -6.00 26.65 4.43
CA ALA A 27 -7.17 26.59 5.28
C ALA A 27 -8.35 25.85 4.60
N LEU A 28 -8.58 26.09 3.31
CA LEU A 28 -9.60 25.37 2.54
C LEU A 28 -9.31 23.86 2.45
N SER A 29 -8.05 23.50 2.21
CA SER A 29 -7.64 22.08 2.21
C SER A 29 -7.82 21.44 3.59
N ALA A 30 -7.49 22.17 4.68
CA ALA A 30 -7.68 21.67 6.04
C ALA A 30 -9.15 21.43 6.42
N LEU A 31 -10.10 22.13 5.79
CA LEU A 31 -11.53 21.89 6.01
C LEU A 31 -11.97 20.50 5.54
N ASP A 32 -11.40 20.01 4.46
CA ASP A 32 -11.68 18.65 3.95
C ASP A 32 -11.19 17.58 4.94
N ASP A 33 -9.96 17.74 5.45
CA ASP A 33 -9.40 16.86 6.47
C ASP A 33 -10.26 16.85 7.75
N ILE A 34 -10.69 18.02 8.20
CA ILE A 34 -11.58 18.16 9.37
C ILE A 34 -12.92 17.44 9.12
N ALA A 35 -13.50 17.57 7.92
CA ALA A 35 -14.75 16.90 7.58
C ALA A 35 -14.61 15.37 7.64
N ILE A 36 -13.48 14.82 7.15
CA ILE A 36 -13.15 13.39 7.23
C ILE A 36 -13.02 12.95 8.69
N ASP A 37 -12.31 13.72 9.51
CA ASP A 37 -12.12 13.43 10.93
C ASP A 37 -13.44 13.44 11.70
N VAL A 38 -14.27 14.43 11.50
CA VAL A 38 -15.62 14.53 12.11
C VAL A 38 -16.46 13.31 11.71
N TRP A 39 -16.46 12.95 10.41
CA TRP A 39 -17.17 11.78 9.92
C TRP A 39 -16.65 10.48 10.54
N TYR A 40 -15.32 10.30 10.65
CA TYR A 40 -14.70 9.15 11.30
C TYR A 40 -15.13 9.02 12.76
N TRP A 41 -15.03 10.10 13.56
CA TRP A 41 -15.39 10.10 14.97
C TRP A 41 -16.89 9.87 15.19
N TRP A 42 -17.72 10.46 14.33
CA TRP A 42 -19.16 10.21 14.33
C TRP A 42 -19.47 8.72 14.10
N ARG A 43 -18.91 8.12 13.06
CA ARG A 43 -19.10 6.70 12.77
C ARG A 43 -18.56 5.81 13.88
N ARG A 44 -17.43 6.16 14.47
CA ARG A 44 -16.85 5.44 15.61
C ARG A 44 -17.77 5.48 16.83
N LEU A 45 -18.34 6.65 17.14
CA LEU A 45 -19.29 6.82 18.24
C LEU A 45 -20.58 6.01 18.00
N VAL A 46 -21.14 6.05 16.79
CA VAL A 46 -22.32 5.27 16.42
C VAL A 46 -22.04 3.78 16.56
N ARG A 47 -20.95 3.28 16.02
CA ARG A 47 -20.54 1.86 16.15
C ARG A 47 -20.34 1.46 17.61
N TRP A 48 -19.71 2.29 18.40
CA TRP A 48 -19.53 2.03 19.83
C TRP A 48 -20.87 1.93 20.57
N ARG A 49 -21.82 2.81 20.28
CA ARG A 49 -23.18 2.74 20.84
C ARG A 49 -23.90 1.46 20.41
N MET A 50 -23.83 1.11 19.12
CA MET A 50 -24.44 -0.11 18.57
C MET A 50 -23.83 -1.38 19.17
N ALA A 51 -22.52 -1.40 19.37
CA ALA A 51 -21.83 -2.52 20.05
C ALA A 51 -22.28 -2.64 21.52
N ARG A 52 -22.44 -1.51 22.20
CA ARG A 52 -22.90 -1.48 23.60
C ARG A 52 -24.37 -1.89 23.78
N SER A 53 -25.21 -1.60 22.79
CA SER A 53 -26.62 -2.02 22.78
C SER A 53 -26.83 -3.48 22.33
N GLY A 54 -25.74 -4.21 22.00
CA GLY A 54 -25.81 -5.59 21.53
C GLY A 54 -26.32 -5.77 20.09
N VAL A 55 -26.59 -4.67 19.38
CA VAL A 55 -27.07 -4.69 17.98
C VAL A 55 -25.97 -5.17 17.04
N VAL A 56 -24.72 -4.83 17.33
CA VAL A 56 -23.54 -5.28 16.57
C VAL A 56 -22.60 -6.02 17.50
N LYS A 57 -22.39 -7.31 17.26
CA LYS A 57 -21.39 -8.09 17.98
C LYS A 57 -20.03 -7.86 17.32
N ALA A 58 -19.07 -7.34 18.07
CA ALA A 58 -17.70 -7.27 17.59
C ALA A 58 -17.19 -8.71 17.33
N LEU A 59 -16.66 -8.96 16.13
CA LEU A 59 -16.01 -10.24 15.84
C LEU A 59 -14.74 -10.35 16.67
N GLY A 60 -14.62 -11.43 17.42
CA GLY A 60 -13.37 -11.78 18.12
C GLY A 60 -12.39 -12.46 17.17
N VAL A 61 -11.11 -12.41 17.50
CA VAL A 61 -10.03 -13.06 16.72
C VAL A 61 -10.33 -14.56 16.52
N GLU A 62 -10.82 -15.25 17.53
CA GLU A 62 -11.21 -16.67 17.47
C GLU A 62 -12.27 -16.93 16.37
N GLN A 63 -13.28 -16.05 16.27
CA GLN A 63 -14.34 -16.19 15.28
C GLN A 63 -13.87 -15.89 13.84
N LEU A 64 -12.79 -15.15 13.68
CA LEU A 64 -12.14 -14.91 12.39
C LEU A 64 -11.30 -16.10 11.99
N ARG A 65 -10.56 -16.71 12.93
CA ARG A 65 -9.77 -17.93 12.71
C ARG A 65 -10.62 -19.16 12.36
N ASP A 66 -11.86 -19.23 12.85
CA ASP A 66 -12.79 -20.34 12.54
C ASP A 66 -13.38 -20.27 11.12
N ARG A 67 -13.12 -19.19 10.37
CA ARG A 67 -13.58 -19.06 8.99
C ARG A 67 -12.63 -19.77 8.03
N ALA A 68 -13.20 -20.38 6.99
CA ALA A 68 -12.40 -20.91 5.89
C ALA A 68 -11.57 -19.80 5.23
N GLU A 69 -10.29 -20.03 5.10
CA GLU A 69 -9.38 -19.11 4.43
C GLU A 69 -9.77 -18.96 2.95
N GLN A 70 -9.88 -17.70 2.50
CA GLN A 70 -10.09 -17.36 1.10
C GLN A 70 -8.73 -17.12 0.43
N PRO A 71 -8.56 -17.41 -0.88
CA PRO A 71 -7.30 -17.11 -1.56
C PRO A 71 -7.04 -15.60 -1.57
N ILE A 72 -5.84 -15.19 -1.17
CA ILE A 72 -5.39 -13.79 -1.15
C ILE A 72 -4.17 -13.62 -2.06
N ALA A 73 -4.15 -12.60 -2.90
CA ALA A 73 -2.98 -12.21 -3.67
C ALA A 73 -2.20 -11.12 -2.94
N ILE A 74 -0.91 -11.33 -2.71
CA ILE A 74 0.00 -10.33 -2.14
C ILE A 74 0.87 -9.80 -3.26
N MET A 75 0.87 -8.48 -3.47
CA MET A 75 1.64 -7.79 -4.49
C MET A 75 2.84 -7.08 -3.87
N VAL A 76 4.02 -7.32 -4.41
CA VAL A 76 5.28 -6.68 -3.96
C VAL A 76 6.00 -6.14 -5.19
N PRO A 77 5.96 -4.82 -5.45
CA PRO A 77 6.78 -4.21 -6.49
C PRO A 77 8.22 -4.08 -6.02
N ALA A 78 9.18 -4.58 -6.77
CA ALA A 78 10.59 -4.57 -6.42
C ALA A 78 11.46 -3.95 -7.52
N TRP A 79 12.27 -2.94 -7.16
CA TRP A 79 13.26 -2.31 -8.00
C TRP A 79 14.56 -2.08 -7.23
N LYS A 80 15.61 -2.84 -7.57
CA LYS A 80 16.92 -2.86 -6.88
C LYS A 80 16.84 -3.24 -5.40
N GLU A 81 15.94 -4.19 -5.09
CA GLU A 81 15.66 -4.66 -3.73
C GLU A 81 16.36 -6.02 -3.42
N TYR A 82 17.41 -6.35 -4.16
CA TYR A 82 18.13 -7.65 -4.06
C TYR A 82 18.65 -7.95 -2.66
N ASP A 83 18.93 -6.94 -1.85
CA ASP A 83 19.47 -7.05 -0.50
C ASP A 83 18.41 -7.25 0.59
N VAL A 84 17.15 -6.88 0.34
CA VAL A 84 16.04 -6.94 1.32
C VAL A 84 14.93 -7.91 0.95
N ILE A 85 14.68 -8.13 -0.35
CA ILE A 85 13.51 -8.89 -0.83
C ILE A 85 13.48 -10.33 -0.32
N ALA A 86 14.61 -11.00 -0.19
CA ALA A 86 14.66 -12.36 0.33
C ALA A 86 14.26 -12.42 1.78
N GLN A 87 14.78 -11.52 2.60
CA GLN A 87 14.47 -11.45 4.02
C GLN A 87 13.00 -11.14 4.25
N MET A 88 12.43 -10.23 3.46
CA MET A 88 11.01 -9.88 3.49
C MET A 88 10.14 -11.10 3.19
N ILE A 89 10.41 -11.84 2.10
CA ILE A 89 9.66 -13.05 1.73
C ILE A 89 9.79 -14.12 2.81
N GLU A 90 11.00 -14.37 3.34
CA GLU A 90 11.22 -15.34 4.42
C GLU A 90 10.44 -14.96 5.67
N SER A 91 10.47 -13.68 6.06
CA SER A 91 9.71 -13.15 7.20
C SER A 91 8.21 -13.31 6.99
N MET A 92 7.69 -12.94 5.83
CA MET A 92 6.28 -13.07 5.47
C MET A 92 5.80 -14.51 5.62
N VAL A 93 6.51 -15.47 5.02
CA VAL A 93 6.14 -16.89 5.07
C VAL A 93 6.24 -17.47 6.48
N ALA A 94 7.21 -17.00 7.28
CA ALA A 94 7.42 -17.47 8.65
C ALA A 94 6.39 -16.90 9.63
N VAL A 95 6.00 -15.64 9.44
CA VAL A 95 5.20 -14.86 10.41
C VAL A 95 3.70 -15.04 10.19
N LEU A 96 3.23 -15.03 8.95
CA LEU A 96 1.80 -15.08 8.64
C LEU A 96 1.16 -16.39 9.11
N GLU A 97 0.14 -16.28 9.94
CA GLU A 97 -0.69 -17.43 10.37
C GLU A 97 -1.59 -17.94 9.24
N TYR A 98 -2.09 -17.03 8.39
CA TYR A 98 -2.86 -17.34 7.20
C TYR A 98 -2.04 -18.11 6.17
N LYS A 99 -2.59 -19.14 5.52
CA LYS A 99 -1.82 -20.01 4.61
C LYS A 99 -2.30 -19.99 3.17
N ASN A 100 -3.53 -19.56 2.92
CA ASN A 100 -4.12 -19.53 1.57
C ASN A 100 -3.82 -18.21 0.85
N TYR A 101 -2.54 -17.94 0.56
CA TYR A 101 -2.11 -16.77 -0.19
C TYR A 101 -1.09 -17.10 -1.27
N THR A 102 -0.99 -16.23 -2.26
CA THR A 102 0.05 -16.26 -3.30
C THR A 102 0.74 -14.90 -3.36
N ILE A 103 2.07 -14.90 -3.36
CA ILE A 103 2.90 -13.69 -3.42
C ILE A 103 3.29 -13.45 -4.88
N PHE A 104 3.03 -12.27 -5.40
CA PHE A 104 3.43 -11.83 -6.74
C PHE A 104 4.44 -10.70 -6.62
N VAL A 105 5.69 -10.98 -6.98
CA VAL A 105 6.79 -9.99 -6.95
C VAL A 105 7.02 -9.47 -8.36
N GLY A 106 6.74 -8.17 -8.55
CA GLY A 106 7.02 -7.47 -9.80
C GLY A 106 8.50 -7.08 -9.89
N THR A 107 9.20 -7.53 -10.92
CA THR A 107 10.61 -7.24 -11.16
C THR A 107 10.82 -6.69 -12.57
N TYR A 108 11.84 -5.86 -12.77
CA TYR A 108 12.13 -5.27 -14.08
C TYR A 108 13.16 -6.08 -14.87
N CYS A 109 13.02 -6.07 -16.20
CA CYS A 109 13.89 -6.83 -17.09
C CYS A 109 15.37 -6.39 -17.06
N ASN A 110 15.67 -5.17 -16.58
CA ASN A 110 17.01 -4.62 -16.43
C ASN A 110 17.53 -4.60 -14.98
N ASP A 111 16.95 -5.41 -14.10
CA ASP A 111 17.39 -5.57 -12.69
C ASP A 111 17.66 -7.04 -12.40
N ASP A 112 18.79 -7.53 -12.95
CA ASP A 112 19.15 -8.94 -12.85
C ASP A 112 19.36 -9.39 -11.40
N ALA A 113 19.93 -8.54 -10.55
CA ALA A 113 20.22 -8.88 -9.16
C ALA A 113 18.94 -9.18 -8.37
N THR A 114 17.91 -8.34 -8.47
CA THR A 114 16.61 -8.57 -7.81
C THR A 114 15.88 -9.77 -8.42
N ARG A 115 15.95 -9.93 -9.74
CA ARG A 115 15.34 -11.08 -10.45
C ARG A 115 15.92 -12.39 -9.98
N ASP A 116 17.25 -12.50 -9.94
CA ASP A 116 17.97 -13.73 -9.53
C ASP A 116 17.61 -14.09 -8.08
N GLU A 117 17.48 -13.10 -7.20
CA GLU A 117 17.13 -13.30 -5.81
C GLU A 117 15.69 -13.78 -5.67
N VAL A 118 14.73 -13.17 -6.38
CA VAL A 118 13.33 -13.61 -6.39
C VAL A 118 13.20 -15.02 -6.99
N ASP A 119 13.95 -15.33 -8.08
CA ASP A 119 13.94 -16.67 -8.67
C ASP A 119 14.59 -17.72 -7.74
N ARG A 120 15.57 -17.34 -6.93
CA ARG A 120 16.12 -18.18 -5.86
C ARG A 120 15.05 -18.51 -4.81
N MET A 121 14.30 -17.51 -4.37
CA MET A 121 13.23 -17.66 -3.39
C MET A 121 12.05 -18.46 -3.93
N ARG A 122 11.70 -18.29 -5.21
CA ARG A 122 10.64 -19.04 -5.88
C ARG A 122 10.91 -20.55 -5.92
N ARG A 123 12.16 -20.97 -5.99
CA ARG A 123 12.54 -22.40 -5.89
C ARG A 123 12.24 -22.99 -4.52
N ARG A 124 12.26 -22.16 -3.47
CA ARG A 124 12.02 -22.55 -2.08
C ARG A 124 10.54 -22.46 -1.67
N TYR A 125 9.84 -21.45 -2.18
CA TYR A 125 8.45 -21.15 -1.80
C TYR A 125 7.51 -21.25 -3.01
N ARG A 126 6.66 -22.29 -3.03
CA ARG A 126 5.75 -22.57 -4.15
C ARG A 126 4.68 -21.48 -4.34
N GLN A 127 4.28 -20.79 -3.27
CA GLN A 127 3.33 -19.68 -3.30
C GLN A 127 3.92 -18.37 -3.84
N LEU A 128 5.21 -18.34 -4.20
CA LEU A 128 5.86 -17.17 -4.77
C LEU A 128 5.86 -17.22 -6.29
N GLN A 129 5.37 -16.16 -6.92
CA GLN A 129 5.36 -15.95 -8.36
C GLN A 129 6.17 -14.68 -8.69
N ARG A 130 7.11 -14.77 -9.63
CA ARG A 130 7.79 -13.59 -10.18
C ARG A 130 7.03 -13.10 -11.40
N VAL A 131 6.76 -11.81 -11.43
CA VAL A 131 6.16 -11.11 -12.56
C VAL A 131 7.21 -10.22 -13.19
N GLU A 132 7.46 -10.40 -14.48
CA GLU A 132 8.41 -9.57 -15.21
C GLU A 132 7.72 -8.38 -15.85
N VAL A 133 8.17 -7.17 -15.50
CA VAL A 133 7.82 -5.96 -16.22
C VAL A 133 8.65 -5.93 -17.51
N PRO A 134 8.03 -5.92 -18.71
CA PRO A 134 8.71 -6.19 -19.97
C PRO A 134 9.60 -5.06 -20.47
N HIS A 135 9.50 -3.88 -19.89
CA HIS A 135 10.31 -2.70 -20.22
C HIS A 135 11.27 -2.32 -19.09
N PRO A 136 12.36 -1.62 -19.39
CA PRO A 136 13.35 -1.23 -18.40
C PRO A 136 12.78 -0.29 -17.33
N GLY A 137 13.18 -0.50 -16.07
CA GLY A 137 12.99 0.43 -14.96
C GLY A 137 14.14 1.45 -14.85
N PRO A 138 14.00 2.41 -13.92
CA PRO A 138 12.85 2.58 -13.04
C PRO A 138 11.64 3.21 -13.73
N THR A 139 10.45 2.80 -13.32
CA THR A 139 9.18 3.47 -13.68
C THR A 139 8.46 3.91 -12.41
N CYS A 140 7.20 4.33 -12.49
CA CYS A 140 6.43 4.56 -11.27
C CYS A 140 5.92 3.22 -10.69
N LYS A 141 5.71 3.19 -9.38
CA LYS A 141 5.19 2.02 -8.66
C LYS A 141 3.89 1.48 -9.27
N ALA A 142 3.01 2.39 -9.72
CA ALA A 142 1.72 2.02 -10.33
C ALA A 142 1.89 1.21 -11.62
N ASP A 143 2.92 1.50 -12.42
CA ASP A 143 3.19 0.76 -13.64
C ASP A 143 3.57 -0.70 -13.33
N CYS A 144 4.50 -0.93 -12.41
CA CYS A 144 4.84 -2.27 -11.94
C CYS A 144 3.60 -3.02 -11.41
N LEU A 145 2.78 -2.36 -10.59
CA LEU A 145 1.56 -2.95 -10.04
C LEU A 145 0.55 -3.32 -11.12
N ASN A 146 0.42 -2.53 -12.19
CA ASN A 146 -0.47 -2.87 -13.31
C ASN A 146 -0.06 -4.20 -13.98
N TRP A 147 1.25 -4.46 -14.14
CA TRP A 147 1.74 -5.73 -14.65
C TRP A 147 1.48 -6.87 -13.67
N VAL A 148 1.64 -6.63 -12.37
CA VAL A 148 1.34 -7.61 -11.34
C VAL A 148 -0.15 -7.96 -11.33
N VAL A 149 -1.06 -6.98 -11.42
CA VAL A 149 -2.52 -7.22 -11.49
C VAL A 149 -2.89 -8.05 -12.74
N GLN A 150 -2.28 -7.75 -13.89
CA GLN A 150 -2.51 -8.56 -15.09
C GLN A 150 -2.02 -10.00 -14.90
N ALA A 151 -0.87 -10.19 -14.27
CA ALA A 151 -0.35 -11.53 -13.98
C ALA A 151 -1.23 -12.30 -12.99
N ILE A 152 -1.83 -11.61 -12.00
CA ILE A 152 -2.81 -12.20 -11.08
C ILE A 152 -4.02 -12.68 -11.86
N ALA A 153 -4.61 -11.87 -12.75
CA ALA A 153 -5.76 -12.27 -13.56
C ALA A 153 -5.45 -13.49 -14.46
N VAL A 154 -4.25 -13.54 -15.04
CA VAL A 154 -3.80 -14.72 -15.80
C VAL A 154 -3.63 -15.95 -14.90
N HIS A 155 -3.13 -15.75 -13.68
CA HIS A 155 -2.97 -16.84 -12.71
C HIS A 155 -4.32 -17.39 -12.26
N GLU A 156 -5.32 -16.55 -12.01
CA GLU A 156 -6.70 -16.94 -11.69
C GLU A 156 -7.29 -17.82 -12.79
N GLN A 157 -7.23 -17.36 -14.04
CA GLN A 157 -7.74 -18.10 -15.19
C GLN A 157 -7.05 -19.45 -15.38
N LYS A 158 -5.73 -19.49 -15.19
CA LYS A 158 -4.93 -20.72 -15.41
C LYS A 158 -5.17 -21.76 -14.33
N ASN A 159 -5.45 -21.37 -13.11
CA ASN A 159 -5.60 -22.27 -11.96
C ASN A 159 -7.06 -22.46 -11.53
N ASP A 160 -8.01 -21.83 -12.23
CA ASP A 160 -9.45 -21.87 -11.92
C ASP A 160 -9.73 -21.44 -10.46
N ILE A 161 -9.12 -20.33 -10.05
CA ILE A 161 -9.28 -19.72 -8.72
C ILE A 161 -9.69 -18.27 -8.87
N GLU A 162 -10.30 -17.71 -7.83
CA GLU A 162 -10.60 -16.29 -7.70
C GLU A 162 -10.03 -15.78 -6.37
N PHE A 163 -9.19 -14.75 -6.40
CA PHE A 163 -8.68 -14.14 -5.19
C PHE A 163 -9.75 -13.26 -4.55
N ALA A 164 -10.04 -13.50 -3.27
CA ALA A 164 -10.99 -12.71 -2.49
C ALA A 164 -10.51 -11.27 -2.22
N GLY A 165 -9.20 -11.04 -2.34
CA GLY A 165 -8.60 -9.73 -2.18
C GLY A 165 -7.17 -9.67 -2.65
N MET A 166 -6.70 -8.43 -2.89
CA MET A 166 -5.31 -8.13 -3.24
C MET A 166 -4.74 -7.19 -2.18
N ILE A 167 -3.56 -7.52 -1.66
CA ILE A 167 -2.85 -6.73 -0.64
C ILE A 167 -1.53 -6.28 -1.23
N LEU A 168 -1.19 -5.02 -1.01
CA LEU A 168 0.07 -4.42 -1.43
C LEU A 168 1.01 -4.31 -0.24
N HIS A 169 2.22 -4.86 -0.38
CA HIS A 169 3.34 -4.65 0.53
C HIS A 169 4.52 -4.03 -0.19
N ASP A 170 5.29 -3.24 0.54
CA ASP A 170 6.60 -2.80 0.11
C ASP A 170 7.66 -3.85 0.51
N SER A 171 8.78 -3.88 -0.19
CA SER A 171 9.87 -4.86 0.03
C SER A 171 10.54 -4.76 1.41
N GLU A 172 10.27 -3.69 2.16
CA GLU A 172 10.78 -3.42 3.51
C GLU A 172 9.71 -3.57 4.62
N ASP A 173 8.47 -3.97 4.27
CA ASP A 173 7.39 -4.08 5.24
C ASP A 173 7.62 -5.21 6.25
N VAL A 174 7.26 -4.93 7.51
CA VAL A 174 7.24 -5.90 8.61
C VAL A 174 5.81 -6.29 8.90
N LEU A 175 5.51 -7.57 8.73
CA LEU A 175 4.15 -8.08 8.79
C LEU A 175 3.77 -8.52 10.21
N HIS A 176 2.48 -8.38 10.52
CA HIS A 176 1.89 -8.94 11.74
C HIS A 176 1.33 -10.34 11.46
N PRO A 177 1.42 -11.31 12.40
CA PRO A 177 0.88 -12.67 12.19
C PRO A 177 -0.58 -12.77 11.76
N LEU A 178 -1.40 -11.81 12.19
CA LEU A 178 -2.85 -11.72 11.91
C LEU A 178 -3.17 -10.60 10.91
N GLU A 179 -2.33 -10.35 9.93
CA GLU A 179 -2.55 -9.29 8.95
C GLU A 179 -3.55 -9.69 7.86
N LEU A 180 -3.64 -10.99 7.55
CA LEU A 180 -4.56 -11.59 6.61
C LEU A 180 -5.78 -12.21 7.29
#